data_b4a1ead4d1a799fb0fde80e340e4494e
#
_entry.id   b4a1ead4d1a799fb0fde80e340e4494e
#
_cell.length_a   1.000
_cell.length_b   1.000
_cell.length_c   1.000
_cell.angle_alpha   90.00
_cell.angle_beta   90.00
_cell.angle_gamma   90.00
#
_symmetry.space_group_name_H-M   'P 1'
#
loop_
_entity.id
_entity.type
_entity.pdbx_description
1 polymer ?
#
loop_
_entity_poly.entity_id
_entity_poly.type
_entity_poly.pdbx_seq_one_letter_code
_entity_poly.pdbx_strand_id
1 'polypeptide(L)'
;MTIVGTLLLYFAIVVGGARYDLRFLLLAFTVKYFGAKVSVISATSLMFVRLFWGVDHHISIAIIYSLMLVIMLPVLKIFVSKLKSDIIQLLFLNYCCLAMGNFLNVIILHNPLKDIQIYGFLYVISTIMIFIFYFMINDIRRMQKQSSHDYLTKMKNRSEFQNKIDMLVKKEKVFSLAILDIDYFKMFNDSFTHLVGDLVLLEVGKVFLSFETDKINCYRIGGEEFAFTFEQTELRDVEKELEKIRLTVQKININTLLSNEEVKEVTVSIGVTHVSTFSDVDNFMLRADKALYKAKESGRNRVVVSD
;
A
#
# COMPACT_ATOMS: atom_id res chain seq x y z
N MET A 1 12.12 -8.71 7.06
CA MET A 1 12.76 -9.61 6.08
C MET A 1 13.96 -10.34 6.65
N THR A 2 14.92 -9.66 7.29
CA THR A 2 16.10 -10.31 7.89
C THR A 2 15.75 -11.37 8.94
N ILE A 3 14.79 -11.09 9.84
CA ILE A 3 14.33 -12.05 10.87
C ILE A 3 13.78 -13.33 10.22
N VAL A 4 12.91 -13.21 9.22
CA VAL A 4 12.33 -14.37 8.50
C VAL A 4 13.42 -15.16 7.78
N GLY A 5 14.37 -14.48 7.13
CA GLY A 5 15.49 -15.13 6.47
C GLY A 5 16.44 -15.84 7.44
N THR A 6 16.61 -15.31 8.65
CA THR A 6 17.36 -15.96 9.73
C THR A 6 16.66 -17.23 10.22
N LEU A 7 15.33 -17.20 10.36
CA LEU A 7 14.54 -18.39 10.68
C LEU A 7 14.65 -19.47 9.59
N LEU A 8 14.61 -19.07 8.31
CA LEU A 8 14.81 -20.01 7.20
C LEU A 8 16.20 -20.65 7.20
N LEU A 9 17.22 -19.92 7.66
CA LEU A 9 18.56 -20.46 7.88
C LEU A 9 18.61 -21.50 8.98
N TYR A 10 17.85 -21.30 10.06
CA TYR A 10 17.76 -22.23 11.17
C TYR A 10 17.17 -23.59 10.73
N PHE A 11 16.15 -23.54 9.86
CA PHE A 11 15.50 -24.73 9.30
C PHE A 11 16.16 -25.27 8.02
N ALA A 12 17.42 -24.88 7.72
CA ALA A 12 18.14 -25.38 6.56
C ALA A 12 18.42 -26.89 6.68
N ILE A 13 18.26 -27.59 5.57
CA ILE A 13 18.60 -29.00 5.45
C ILE A 13 20.13 -29.11 5.23
N VAL A 14 20.81 -29.93 6.03
CA VAL A 14 22.26 -30.15 5.90
C VAL A 14 22.51 -31.51 5.27
N VAL A 15 23.18 -31.50 4.10
CA VAL A 15 23.56 -32.73 3.40
C VAL A 15 25.01 -32.61 2.93
N GLY A 16 25.86 -33.55 3.31
CA GLY A 16 27.28 -33.56 2.90
C GLY A 16 28.07 -32.33 3.36
N GLY A 17 27.65 -31.67 4.46
CA GLY A 17 28.23 -30.42 4.95
C GLY A 17 27.73 -29.13 4.26
N ALA A 18 26.95 -29.25 3.20
CA ALA A 18 26.28 -28.11 2.56
C ALA A 18 24.91 -27.87 3.18
N ARG A 19 24.52 -26.59 3.29
CA ARG A 19 23.20 -26.18 3.79
C ARG A 19 22.31 -25.68 2.66
N TYR A 20 21.12 -26.24 2.60
CA TYR A 20 20.09 -25.92 1.61
C TYR A 20 18.90 -25.32 2.32
N ASP A 21 18.50 -24.12 1.95
CA ASP A 21 17.41 -23.38 2.57
C ASP A 21 16.56 -22.63 1.52
N LEU A 22 15.45 -22.05 1.97
CA LEU A 22 14.48 -21.37 1.11
C LEU A 22 14.65 -19.82 1.06
N ARG A 23 15.80 -19.27 1.47
CA ARG A 23 16.05 -17.80 1.46
C ARG A 23 15.95 -17.18 0.08
N PHE A 24 16.29 -17.92 -0.97
CA PHE A 24 16.13 -17.46 -2.36
C PHE A 24 14.69 -17.11 -2.68
N LEU A 25 13.72 -17.85 -2.13
CA LEU A 25 12.30 -17.56 -2.27
C LEU A 25 11.95 -16.20 -1.63
N LEU A 26 12.40 -15.97 -0.38
CA LEU A 26 12.22 -14.69 0.31
C LEU A 26 12.81 -13.52 -0.49
N LEU A 27 13.99 -13.70 -1.07
CA LEU A 27 14.65 -12.66 -1.88
C LEU A 27 13.88 -12.39 -3.18
N ALA A 28 13.36 -13.43 -3.85
CA ALA A 28 12.51 -13.26 -5.03
C ALA A 28 11.26 -12.41 -4.72
N PHE A 29 10.57 -12.68 -3.60
CA PHE A 29 9.44 -11.86 -3.14
C PHE A 29 9.87 -10.44 -2.79
N THR A 30 11.03 -10.27 -2.13
CA THR A 30 11.53 -8.95 -1.75
C THR A 30 11.83 -8.10 -2.98
N VAL A 31 12.47 -8.66 -4.01
CA VAL A 31 12.71 -7.95 -5.29
C VAL A 31 11.40 -7.54 -5.95
N LYS A 32 10.41 -8.43 -5.98
CA LYS A 32 9.13 -8.20 -6.66
C LYS A 32 8.32 -7.11 -5.98
N TYR A 33 8.10 -7.20 -4.67
CA TYR A 33 7.14 -6.37 -3.94
C TYR A 33 7.75 -5.16 -3.25
N PHE A 34 9.03 -5.22 -2.83
CA PHE A 34 9.70 -4.16 -2.08
C PHE A 34 10.82 -3.47 -2.88
N GLY A 35 11.16 -4.01 -4.05
CA GLY A 35 12.11 -3.41 -4.96
C GLY A 35 13.58 -3.78 -4.69
N ALA A 36 14.45 -3.34 -5.62
CA ALA A 36 15.85 -3.73 -5.63
C ALA A 36 16.64 -3.26 -4.40
N LYS A 37 16.38 -2.04 -3.91
CA LYS A 37 17.10 -1.49 -2.73
C LYS A 37 16.89 -2.36 -1.49
N VAL A 38 15.63 -2.71 -1.19
CA VAL A 38 15.28 -3.54 -0.03
C VAL A 38 15.83 -4.95 -0.18
N SER A 39 15.82 -5.51 -1.39
CA SER A 39 16.36 -6.85 -1.64
C SER A 39 17.87 -6.92 -1.45
N VAL A 40 18.62 -5.90 -1.88
CA VAL A 40 20.06 -5.80 -1.66
C VAL A 40 20.38 -5.71 -0.16
N ILE A 41 19.69 -4.84 0.58
CA ILE A 41 19.84 -4.72 2.03
C ILE A 41 19.54 -6.07 2.72
N SER A 42 18.46 -6.75 2.32
CA SER A 42 18.09 -8.05 2.88
C SER A 42 19.13 -9.12 2.57
N ALA A 43 19.61 -9.20 1.33
CA ALA A 43 20.66 -10.16 0.94
C ALA A 43 21.97 -9.92 1.70
N THR A 44 22.40 -8.66 1.83
CA THR A 44 23.60 -8.28 2.59
C THR A 44 23.45 -8.61 4.07
N SER A 45 22.31 -8.29 4.68
CA SER A 45 22.03 -8.62 6.09
C SER A 45 22.07 -10.13 6.33
N LEU A 46 21.48 -10.93 5.43
CA LEU A 46 21.51 -12.40 5.52
C LEU A 46 22.88 -12.98 5.30
N MET A 47 23.71 -12.35 4.50
CA MET A 47 25.13 -12.72 4.37
C MET A 47 25.88 -12.53 5.71
N PHE A 48 25.70 -11.39 6.38
CA PHE A 48 26.29 -11.15 7.69
C PHE A 48 25.80 -12.15 8.75
N VAL A 49 24.50 -12.40 8.82
CA VAL A 49 23.93 -13.42 9.72
C VAL A 49 24.60 -14.78 9.47
N ARG A 50 24.82 -15.14 8.22
CA ARG A 50 25.44 -16.42 7.86
C ARG A 50 26.89 -16.54 8.35
N LEU A 51 27.65 -15.44 8.40
CA LEU A 51 29.00 -15.42 8.93
C LEU A 51 29.08 -15.75 10.44
N PHE A 52 28.04 -15.38 11.19
CA PHE A 52 27.98 -15.62 12.64
C PHE A 52 27.32 -16.97 13.00
N TRP A 53 26.70 -17.67 12.04
CA TRP A 53 25.92 -18.91 12.32
C TRP A 53 26.73 -20.18 12.38
N GLY A 54 28.06 -20.11 12.42
CA GLY A 54 28.95 -21.24 12.55
C GLY A 54 29.85 -21.47 11.33
N VAL A 55 30.99 -22.03 11.59
CA VAL A 55 32.05 -22.29 10.59
C VAL A 55 31.75 -23.65 9.95
N ASP A 56 30.96 -23.66 8.89
CA ASP A 56 30.82 -24.87 8.04
C ASP A 56 32.01 -24.91 7.06
N HIS A 57 32.41 -26.12 6.65
CA HIS A 57 33.50 -26.32 5.67
C HIS A 57 33.22 -25.61 4.32
N HIS A 58 31.99 -25.21 4.06
CA HIS A 58 31.53 -24.56 2.80
C HIS A 58 31.01 -23.12 2.97
N ILE A 59 31.48 -22.41 4.02
CA ILE A 59 31.10 -21.01 4.26
C ILE A 59 31.46 -20.09 3.07
N SER A 60 32.56 -20.40 2.37
CA SER A 60 33.03 -19.67 1.18
C SER A 60 31.95 -19.69 0.06
N ILE A 61 31.32 -20.84 -0.15
CA ILE A 61 30.23 -20.97 -1.16
C ILE A 61 29.07 -20.05 -0.80
N ALA A 62 28.65 -20.03 0.47
CA ALA A 62 27.56 -19.20 0.94
C ALA A 62 27.85 -17.71 0.78
N ILE A 63 29.09 -17.28 1.01
CA ILE A 63 29.52 -15.90 0.82
C ILE A 63 29.51 -15.53 -0.66
N ILE A 64 30.12 -16.35 -1.53
CA ILE A 64 30.15 -16.12 -2.97
C ILE A 64 28.75 -16.04 -3.54
N TYR A 65 27.88 -16.97 -3.15
CA TYR A 65 26.45 -16.98 -3.57
C TYR A 65 25.74 -15.70 -3.13
N SER A 66 25.93 -15.27 -1.87
CA SER A 66 25.30 -14.06 -1.37
C SER A 66 25.79 -12.79 -2.10
N LEU A 67 27.08 -12.70 -2.40
CA LEU A 67 27.66 -11.60 -3.19
C LEU A 67 27.09 -11.58 -4.61
N MET A 68 27.01 -12.75 -5.25
CA MET A 68 26.39 -12.87 -6.57
C MET A 68 24.94 -12.39 -6.55
N LEU A 69 24.15 -12.75 -5.54
CA LEU A 69 22.77 -12.31 -5.39
C LEU A 69 22.68 -10.78 -5.21
N VAL A 70 23.54 -10.17 -4.40
CA VAL A 70 23.56 -8.71 -4.21
C VAL A 70 23.75 -7.97 -5.54
N ILE A 71 24.60 -8.49 -6.42
CA ILE A 71 24.88 -7.90 -7.74
C ILE A 71 23.76 -8.21 -8.73
N MET A 72 23.28 -9.46 -8.76
CA MET A 72 22.32 -9.91 -9.77
C MET A 72 20.88 -9.50 -9.51
N LEU A 73 20.43 -9.35 -8.24
CA LEU A 73 19.04 -9.01 -7.95
C LEU A 73 18.57 -7.68 -8.56
N PRO A 74 19.37 -6.58 -8.54
CA PRO A 74 19.02 -5.35 -9.23
C PRO A 74 18.90 -5.51 -10.75
N VAL A 75 19.80 -6.30 -11.37
CA VAL A 75 19.79 -6.58 -12.81
C VAL A 75 18.56 -7.40 -13.17
N LEU A 76 18.30 -8.48 -12.43
CA LEU A 76 17.11 -9.31 -12.63
C LEU A 76 15.81 -8.49 -12.51
N LYS A 77 15.76 -7.51 -11.61
CA LYS A 77 14.60 -6.60 -11.47
C LYS A 77 14.29 -5.86 -12.77
N ILE A 78 15.31 -5.40 -13.50
CA ILE A 78 15.13 -4.69 -14.78
C ILE A 78 14.49 -5.60 -15.82
N PHE A 79 14.95 -6.86 -15.92
CA PHE A 79 14.39 -7.82 -16.87
C PHE A 79 12.96 -8.22 -16.50
N VAL A 80 12.74 -8.51 -15.22
CA VAL A 80 11.45 -8.95 -14.69
C VAL A 80 10.37 -7.88 -14.83
N SER A 81 10.74 -6.59 -14.71
CA SER A 81 9.77 -5.50 -14.88
C SER A 81 9.11 -5.44 -16.26
N LYS A 82 9.72 -6.08 -17.29
CA LYS A 82 9.17 -6.17 -18.66
C LYS A 82 8.15 -7.29 -18.82
N LEU A 83 8.07 -8.24 -17.89
CA LEU A 83 7.13 -9.34 -17.93
C LEU A 83 5.75 -8.88 -17.43
N LYS A 84 4.69 -9.25 -18.15
CA LYS A 84 3.32 -8.81 -17.83
C LYS A 84 2.69 -9.53 -16.62
N SER A 85 3.06 -10.78 -16.37
CA SER A 85 2.43 -11.61 -15.35
C SER A 85 3.25 -11.64 -14.05
N ASP A 86 2.62 -11.33 -12.92
CA ASP A 86 3.23 -11.33 -11.59
C ASP A 86 3.78 -12.71 -11.20
N ILE A 87 3.05 -13.79 -11.53
CA ILE A 87 3.48 -15.14 -11.21
C ILE A 87 4.70 -15.55 -12.05
N ILE A 88 4.75 -15.17 -13.33
CA ILE A 88 5.89 -15.44 -14.20
C ILE A 88 7.13 -14.68 -13.68
N GLN A 89 6.95 -13.45 -13.20
CA GLN A 89 8.02 -12.67 -12.59
C GLN A 89 8.60 -13.36 -11.36
N LEU A 90 7.76 -13.88 -10.48
CA LEU A 90 8.18 -14.60 -9.26
C LEU A 90 8.90 -15.91 -9.61
N LEU A 91 8.35 -16.70 -10.53
CA LEU A 91 8.97 -17.95 -10.97
C LEU A 91 10.33 -17.70 -11.60
N PHE A 92 10.45 -16.70 -12.46
CA PHE A 92 11.71 -16.35 -13.10
C PHE A 92 12.79 -15.93 -12.08
N LEU A 93 12.46 -15.05 -11.13
CA LEU A 93 13.37 -14.65 -10.06
C LEU A 93 13.81 -15.83 -9.22
N ASN A 94 12.86 -16.67 -8.81
CA ASN A 94 13.12 -17.86 -8.03
C ASN A 94 14.07 -18.83 -8.73
N TYR A 95 13.81 -19.10 -10.00
CA TYR A 95 14.61 -20.04 -10.77
C TYR A 95 16.01 -19.51 -11.09
N CYS A 96 16.17 -18.22 -11.35
CA CYS A 96 17.49 -17.60 -11.48
C CYS A 96 18.31 -17.74 -10.19
N CYS A 97 17.71 -17.46 -9.03
CA CYS A 97 18.38 -17.61 -7.75
C CYS A 97 18.79 -19.07 -7.48
N LEU A 98 17.90 -20.03 -7.73
CA LEU A 98 18.19 -21.46 -7.56
C LEU A 98 19.28 -21.94 -8.52
N ALA A 99 19.21 -21.56 -9.80
CA ALA A 99 20.19 -21.95 -10.80
C ALA A 99 21.60 -21.47 -10.44
N MET A 100 21.74 -20.25 -9.91
CA MET A 100 23.01 -19.74 -9.42
C MET A 100 23.56 -20.58 -8.27
N GLY A 101 22.73 -20.94 -7.28
CA GLY A 101 23.14 -21.78 -6.17
C GLY A 101 23.54 -23.19 -6.63
N ASN A 102 22.74 -23.79 -7.50
CA ASN A 102 23.05 -25.09 -8.08
C ASN A 102 24.39 -25.09 -8.85
N PHE A 103 24.60 -24.10 -9.71
CA PHE A 103 25.83 -23.94 -10.47
C PHE A 103 27.07 -23.86 -9.59
N LEU A 104 27.03 -23.07 -8.52
CA LEU A 104 28.13 -22.96 -7.56
C LEU A 104 28.40 -24.29 -6.84
N ASN A 105 27.37 -24.97 -6.39
CA ASN A 105 27.53 -26.23 -5.68
C ASN A 105 28.13 -27.32 -6.58
N VAL A 106 27.65 -27.45 -7.82
CA VAL A 106 28.19 -28.43 -8.80
C VAL A 106 29.68 -28.20 -9.06
N ILE A 107 30.10 -26.92 -9.18
CA ILE A 107 31.52 -26.60 -9.44
C ILE A 107 32.41 -26.87 -8.23
N ILE A 108 31.94 -26.54 -7.03
CA ILE A 108 32.82 -26.51 -5.84
C ILE A 108 32.77 -27.86 -5.09
N LEU A 109 31.58 -28.49 -5.00
CA LEU A 109 31.40 -29.73 -4.21
C LEU A 109 31.69 -31.02 -4.99
N HIS A 110 31.77 -30.98 -6.31
CA HIS A 110 32.09 -32.09 -7.20
C HIS A 110 31.20 -33.35 -7.01
N ASN A 111 29.95 -33.18 -6.53
CA ASN A 111 29.02 -34.30 -6.33
C ASN A 111 27.69 -34.06 -7.09
N PRO A 112 27.74 -34.04 -8.45
CA PRO A 112 26.65 -33.52 -9.26
C PRO A 112 25.35 -34.31 -9.13
N LEU A 113 25.38 -35.61 -8.88
CA LEU A 113 24.18 -36.44 -8.81
C LEU A 113 23.33 -36.13 -7.56
N LYS A 114 23.95 -35.95 -6.39
CA LYS A 114 23.22 -35.57 -5.16
C LYS A 114 22.71 -34.14 -5.24
N ASP A 115 23.50 -33.23 -5.78
CA ASP A 115 23.11 -31.83 -5.91
C ASP A 115 21.91 -31.67 -6.86
N ILE A 116 21.90 -32.37 -8.00
CA ILE A 116 20.76 -32.37 -8.94
C ILE A 116 19.48 -32.84 -8.25
N GLN A 117 19.53 -33.90 -7.42
CA GLN A 117 18.35 -34.40 -6.70
C GLN A 117 17.84 -33.38 -5.69
N ILE A 118 18.70 -32.77 -4.89
CA ILE A 118 18.33 -31.79 -3.86
C ILE A 118 17.77 -30.52 -4.53
N TYR A 119 18.45 -29.98 -5.54
CA TYR A 119 17.95 -28.82 -6.27
C TYR A 119 16.67 -29.12 -7.01
N GLY A 120 16.50 -30.32 -7.60
CA GLY A 120 15.24 -30.75 -8.19
C GLY A 120 14.08 -30.67 -7.20
N PHE A 121 14.29 -31.15 -5.98
CA PHE A 121 13.32 -31.05 -4.89
C PHE A 121 13.04 -29.60 -4.49
N LEU A 122 14.09 -28.73 -4.39
CA LEU A 122 13.92 -27.32 -4.09
C LEU A 122 13.15 -26.57 -5.18
N TYR A 123 13.37 -26.89 -6.47
CA TYR A 123 12.59 -26.33 -7.57
C TYR A 123 11.10 -26.66 -7.43
N VAL A 124 10.76 -27.92 -7.12
CA VAL A 124 9.38 -28.34 -6.95
C VAL A 124 8.73 -27.64 -5.74
N ILE A 125 9.37 -27.71 -4.57
CA ILE A 125 8.82 -27.11 -3.35
C ILE A 125 8.66 -25.59 -3.52
N SER A 126 9.67 -24.90 -4.03
CA SER A 126 9.60 -23.46 -4.19
C SER A 126 8.52 -23.04 -5.18
N THR A 127 8.31 -23.82 -6.24
CA THR A 127 7.22 -23.59 -7.19
C THR A 127 5.86 -23.69 -6.50
N ILE A 128 5.63 -24.75 -5.72
CA ILE A 128 4.39 -24.93 -4.96
C ILE A 128 4.19 -23.77 -3.99
N MET A 129 5.24 -23.37 -3.26
CA MET A 129 5.17 -22.23 -2.31
C MET A 129 4.86 -20.90 -3.01
N ILE A 130 5.45 -20.64 -4.21
CA ILE A 130 5.12 -19.45 -4.99
C ILE A 130 3.64 -19.42 -5.36
N PHE A 131 3.06 -20.54 -5.79
CA PHE A 131 1.63 -20.61 -6.11
C PHE A 131 0.78 -20.33 -4.86
N ILE A 132 1.09 -20.99 -3.74
CA ILE A 132 0.36 -20.77 -2.48
C ILE A 132 0.40 -19.29 -2.07
N PHE A 133 1.59 -18.68 -1.99
CA PHE A 133 1.73 -17.28 -1.61
C PHE A 133 1.09 -16.33 -2.62
N TYR A 134 1.20 -16.59 -3.91
CA TYR A 134 0.57 -15.78 -4.96
C TYR A 134 -0.96 -15.78 -4.82
N PHE A 135 -1.58 -16.94 -4.65
CA PHE A 135 -3.03 -17.03 -4.43
C PHE A 135 -3.44 -16.36 -3.12
N MET A 136 -2.70 -16.62 -2.04
CA MET A 136 -2.98 -16.00 -0.73
C MET A 136 -2.91 -14.45 -0.80
N ILE A 137 -1.89 -13.89 -1.44
CA ILE A 137 -1.77 -12.44 -1.62
C ILE A 137 -2.93 -11.90 -2.47
N ASN A 138 -3.30 -12.59 -3.54
CA ASN A 138 -4.42 -12.18 -4.38
C ASN A 138 -5.77 -12.27 -3.65
N ASP A 139 -5.98 -13.28 -2.81
CA ASP A 139 -7.19 -13.39 -2.01
C ASP A 139 -7.27 -12.28 -0.96
N ILE A 140 -6.16 -11.95 -0.28
CA ILE A 140 -6.10 -10.81 0.64
C ILE A 140 -6.42 -9.51 -0.11
N ARG A 141 -5.85 -9.29 -1.31
CA ARG A 141 -6.16 -8.12 -2.15
C ARG A 141 -7.62 -8.07 -2.58
N ARG A 142 -8.23 -9.23 -2.89
CA ARG A 142 -9.66 -9.33 -3.22
C ARG A 142 -10.52 -8.98 -2.01
N MET A 143 -10.22 -9.55 -0.83
CA MET A 143 -10.93 -9.23 0.41
C MET A 143 -10.83 -7.74 0.76
N GLN A 144 -9.65 -7.12 0.61
CA GLN A 144 -9.47 -5.68 0.80
C GLN A 144 -10.30 -4.84 -0.19
N LYS A 145 -10.40 -5.27 -1.46
CA LYS A 145 -11.25 -4.62 -2.47
C LYS A 145 -12.74 -4.82 -2.21
N GLN A 146 -13.13 -5.92 -1.57
CA GLN A 146 -14.53 -6.22 -1.22
C GLN A 146 -14.97 -5.51 0.07
N SER A 147 -14.04 -5.01 0.89
CA SER A 147 -14.41 -4.14 1.99
C SER A 147 -15.01 -2.86 1.45
N SER A 148 -16.24 -2.56 1.84
CA SER A 148 -16.96 -1.34 1.43
C SER A 148 -16.63 -0.13 2.29
N HIS A 149 -15.99 -0.35 3.45
CA HIS A 149 -15.74 0.69 4.44
C HIS A 149 -14.25 0.82 4.79
N ASP A 150 -13.86 2.04 5.14
CA ASP A 150 -12.55 2.33 5.72
C ASP A 150 -12.46 1.76 7.13
N TYR A 151 -11.37 1.09 7.45
CA TYR A 151 -11.20 0.38 8.72
C TYR A 151 -11.17 1.31 9.93
N LEU A 152 -10.62 2.53 9.78
CA LEU A 152 -10.46 3.51 10.84
C LEU A 152 -11.74 4.30 11.05
N THR A 153 -12.21 5.01 10.04
CA THR A 153 -13.34 5.95 10.14
C THR A 153 -14.71 5.30 10.00
N LYS A 154 -14.79 4.04 9.54
CA LYS A 154 -16.01 3.31 9.19
C LYS A 154 -16.85 3.95 8.07
N MET A 155 -16.36 5.01 7.45
CA MET A 155 -16.96 5.61 6.27
C MET A 155 -16.82 4.68 5.05
N LYS A 156 -17.65 4.87 4.03
CA LYS A 156 -17.45 4.22 2.74
C LYS A 156 -16.05 4.55 2.20
N ASN A 157 -15.38 3.56 1.60
CA ASN A 157 -14.02 3.72 1.14
C ASN A 157 -13.94 4.21 -0.31
N ARG A 158 -12.71 4.38 -0.82
CA ARG A 158 -12.45 4.80 -2.20
C ARG A 158 -13.08 3.90 -3.25
N SER A 159 -13.21 2.59 -2.99
CA SER A 159 -13.86 1.67 -3.93
C SER A 159 -15.35 1.95 -4.06
N GLU A 160 -16.02 2.19 -2.93
CA GLU A 160 -17.45 2.56 -2.92
C GLU A 160 -17.70 3.94 -3.52
N PHE A 161 -16.77 4.89 -3.30
CA PHE A 161 -16.79 6.17 -3.97
C PHE A 161 -16.77 6.01 -5.50
N GLN A 162 -15.80 5.24 -6.03
CA GLN A 162 -15.70 5.01 -7.47
C GLN A 162 -16.95 4.32 -8.02
N ASN A 163 -17.45 3.27 -7.35
CA ASN A 163 -18.67 2.57 -7.73
C ASN A 163 -19.88 3.53 -7.80
N LYS A 164 -19.97 4.44 -6.84
CA LYS A 164 -21.05 5.44 -6.80
C LYS A 164 -20.96 6.43 -7.95
N ILE A 165 -19.77 6.97 -8.20
CA ILE A 165 -19.53 7.89 -9.31
C ILE A 165 -19.86 7.22 -10.64
N ASP A 166 -19.36 6.01 -10.89
CA ASP A 166 -19.62 5.25 -12.12
C ASP A 166 -21.13 5.02 -12.32
N MET A 167 -21.86 4.75 -11.22
CA MET A 167 -23.31 4.60 -11.25
C MET A 167 -24.03 5.92 -11.58
N LEU A 168 -23.63 7.03 -10.98
CA LEU A 168 -24.23 8.35 -11.22
C LEU A 168 -24.02 8.78 -12.66
N VAL A 169 -22.80 8.63 -13.18
CA VAL A 169 -22.44 8.92 -14.56
C VAL A 169 -23.22 8.02 -15.52
N LYS A 170 -23.24 6.70 -15.30
CA LYS A 170 -23.94 5.75 -16.17
C LYS A 170 -25.47 5.97 -16.21
N LYS A 171 -26.05 6.46 -15.13
CA LYS A 171 -27.49 6.76 -15.03
C LYS A 171 -27.85 8.20 -15.41
N GLU A 172 -26.88 8.96 -15.91
CA GLU A 172 -27.07 10.37 -16.31
C GLU A 172 -27.72 11.24 -15.23
N LYS A 173 -27.37 10.96 -13.96
CA LYS A 173 -27.95 11.69 -12.83
C LYS A 173 -27.23 13.02 -12.60
N VAL A 174 -28.02 14.04 -12.28
CA VAL A 174 -27.52 15.31 -11.74
C VAL A 174 -26.95 15.06 -10.33
N PHE A 175 -25.74 15.50 -10.06
CA PHE A 175 -25.11 15.38 -8.74
C PHE A 175 -24.06 16.49 -8.52
N SER A 176 -23.74 16.73 -7.27
CA SER A 176 -22.57 17.52 -6.90
C SER A 176 -21.54 16.61 -6.22
N LEU A 177 -20.26 16.89 -6.49
CA LEU A 177 -19.14 16.24 -5.87
C LEU A 177 -18.35 17.28 -5.08
N ALA A 178 -18.12 17.00 -3.79
CA ALA A 178 -17.20 17.76 -2.98
C ALA A 178 -16.00 16.88 -2.60
N ILE A 179 -14.79 17.42 -2.72
CA ILE A 179 -13.54 16.83 -2.22
C ILE A 179 -13.05 17.70 -1.05
N LEU A 180 -12.72 17.04 0.04
CA LEU A 180 -12.34 17.64 1.30
C LEU A 180 -10.99 17.12 1.75
N ASP A 181 -10.25 17.98 2.43
CA ASP A 181 -8.94 17.63 2.98
C ASP A 181 -8.77 18.32 4.34
N ILE A 182 -8.21 17.60 5.31
CA ILE A 182 -7.95 18.14 6.65
C ILE A 182 -6.75 19.09 6.58
N ASP A 183 -6.97 20.33 6.96
CA ASP A 183 -5.96 21.36 6.91
C ASP A 183 -4.80 21.04 7.86
N TYR A 184 -3.57 21.15 7.35
CA TYR A 184 -2.34 20.93 8.11
C TYR A 184 -2.22 19.55 8.78
N PHE A 185 -2.89 18.50 8.25
CA PHE A 185 -2.90 17.17 8.85
C PHE A 185 -1.50 16.58 9.07
N LYS A 186 -0.58 16.82 8.12
CA LYS A 186 0.82 16.41 8.29
C LYS A 186 1.45 17.02 9.54
N MET A 187 1.14 18.28 9.88
CA MET A 187 1.65 18.91 11.11
C MET A 187 1.14 18.20 12.37
N PHE A 188 -0.11 17.71 12.37
CA PHE A 188 -0.62 16.92 13.50
C PHE A 188 0.20 15.63 13.68
N ASN A 189 0.49 14.91 12.61
CA ASN A 189 1.31 13.70 12.67
C ASN A 189 2.76 13.99 13.13
N ASP A 190 3.36 15.06 12.59
CA ASP A 190 4.75 15.43 12.88
C ASP A 190 4.89 15.99 14.32
N SER A 191 3.87 16.68 14.85
CA SER A 191 3.91 17.30 16.19
C SER A 191 3.47 16.35 17.31
N PHE A 192 2.50 15.44 17.07
CA PHE A 192 1.83 14.70 18.13
C PHE A 192 1.92 13.18 17.98
N THR A 193 2.40 12.62 16.95
CA THR A 193 2.41 11.20 16.59
C THR A 193 1.23 10.76 15.71
N HIS A 194 1.43 9.65 15.00
CA HIS A 194 0.38 9.04 14.15
C HIS A 194 -0.90 8.64 14.91
N LEU A 195 -0.79 8.35 16.21
CA LEU A 195 -1.97 8.02 17.04
C LEU A 195 -2.93 9.20 17.19
N VAL A 196 -2.39 10.41 17.30
CA VAL A 196 -3.21 11.64 17.36
C VAL A 196 -3.83 11.93 16.00
N GLY A 197 -3.08 11.75 14.92
CA GLY A 197 -3.64 11.84 13.56
C GLY A 197 -4.80 10.87 13.35
N ASP A 198 -4.70 9.65 13.83
CA ASP A 198 -5.79 8.67 13.76
C ASP A 198 -7.02 9.11 14.57
N LEU A 199 -6.84 9.73 15.73
CA LEU A 199 -7.95 10.31 16.51
C LEU A 199 -8.62 11.48 15.78
N VAL A 200 -7.84 12.35 15.14
CA VAL A 200 -8.39 13.43 14.29
C VAL A 200 -9.24 12.85 13.19
N LEU A 201 -8.74 11.85 12.48
CA LEU A 201 -9.48 11.18 11.41
C LEU A 201 -10.77 10.53 11.90
N LEU A 202 -10.74 9.90 13.08
CA LEU A 202 -11.91 9.30 13.70
C LEU A 202 -13.00 10.34 14.03
N GLU A 203 -12.62 11.45 14.66
CA GLU A 203 -13.58 12.49 15.04
C GLU A 203 -14.15 13.22 13.82
N VAL A 204 -13.32 13.55 12.82
CA VAL A 204 -13.78 14.10 11.55
C VAL A 204 -14.71 13.11 10.84
N GLY A 205 -14.36 11.82 10.81
CA GLY A 205 -15.21 10.77 10.24
C GLY A 205 -16.58 10.66 10.93
N LYS A 206 -16.65 10.77 12.25
CA LYS A 206 -17.93 10.80 13.00
C LYS A 206 -18.79 11.99 12.59
N VAL A 207 -18.19 13.17 12.47
CA VAL A 207 -18.89 14.38 12.00
C VAL A 207 -19.43 14.12 10.60
N PHE A 208 -18.63 13.64 9.66
CA PHE A 208 -19.06 13.40 8.29
C PHE A 208 -20.17 12.37 8.19
N LEU A 209 -20.08 11.27 8.94
CA LEU A 209 -21.14 10.25 9.01
C LEU A 209 -22.49 10.81 9.53
N SER A 210 -22.45 11.82 10.40
CA SER A 210 -23.68 12.45 10.91
C SER A 210 -24.46 13.25 9.85
N PHE A 211 -23.82 13.59 8.72
CA PHE A 211 -24.45 14.25 7.57
C PHE A 211 -24.89 13.26 6.48
N GLU A 212 -24.63 11.97 6.62
CA GLU A 212 -25.03 10.97 5.63
C GLU A 212 -26.55 10.81 5.62
N THR A 213 -27.14 10.79 4.41
CA THR A 213 -28.57 10.60 4.15
C THR A 213 -28.76 9.76 2.90
N ASP A 214 -29.99 9.46 2.51
CA ASP A 214 -30.27 8.76 1.24
C ASP A 214 -29.73 9.50 -0.01
N LYS A 215 -29.61 10.83 0.07
CA LYS A 215 -29.11 11.68 -1.03
C LYS A 215 -27.68 12.17 -0.84
N ILE A 216 -27.15 12.12 0.38
CA ILE A 216 -25.80 12.57 0.73
C ILE A 216 -25.02 11.36 1.18
N ASN A 217 -23.96 11.05 0.46
CA ASN A 217 -23.04 9.97 0.83
C ASN A 217 -21.65 10.53 1.07
N CYS A 218 -20.96 10.00 2.10
CA CYS A 218 -19.64 10.41 2.47
C CYS A 218 -18.64 9.25 2.36
N TYR A 219 -17.40 9.57 1.97
CA TYR A 219 -16.35 8.61 1.67
C TYR A 219 -15.01 9.08 2.19
N ARG A 220 -14.15 8.14 2.60
CA ARG A 220 -12.73 8.39 2.77
C ARG A 220 -11.99 7.87 1.55
N ILE A 221 -11.37 8.77 0.78
CA ILE A 221 -10.74 8.46 -0.52
C ILE A 221 -9.21 8.41 -0.47
N GLY A 222 -8.61 8.96 0.59
CA GLY A 222 -7.17 9.00 0.80
C GLY A 222 -6.79 8.99 2.27
N GLY A 223 -5.56 9.31 2.58
CA GLY A 223 -5.07 9.39 3.97
C GLY A 223 -5.86 10.40 4.80
N GLU A 224 -5.87 11.66 4.37
CA GLU A 224 -6.56 12.81 4.96
C GLU A 224 -7.64 13.39 4.03
N GLU A 225 -7.91 12.69 2.93
CA GLU A 225 -8.83 13.12 1.88
C GLU A 225 -10.18 12.42 1.99
N PHE A 226 -11.24 13.19 1.87
CA PHE A 226 -12.63 12.74 1.94
C PHE A 226 -13.41 13.23 0.73
N ALA A 227 -14.53 12.60 0.46
CA ALA A 227 -15.46 13.04 -0.59
C ALA A 227 -16.91 12.96 -0.12
N PHE A 228 -17.74 13.84 -0.66
CA PHE A 228 -19.19 13.80 -0.54
C PHE A 228 -19.83 13.80 -1.91
N THR A 229 -20.88 13.02 -2.08
CA THR A 229 -21.76 13.09 -3.24
C THR A 229 -23.16 13.52 -2.82
N PHE A 230 -23.72 14.50 -3.53
CA PHE A 230 -25.07 15.02 -3.31
C PHE A 230 -25.89 14.72 -4.54
N GLU A 231 -26.93 13.89 -4.40
CA GLU A 231 -27.79 13.52 -5.52
C GLU A 231 -29.02 14.41 -5.58
N GLN A 232 -29.38 14.90 -6.80
CA GLN A 232 -30.61 15.68 -7.06
C GLN A 232 -30.78 16.86 -6.09
N THR A 233 -29.68 17.56 -5.78
CA THR A 233 -29.67 18.71 -4.87
C THR A 233 -29.17 19.94 -5.62
N GLU A 234 -29.81 21.06 -5.43
CA GLU A 234 -29.39 22.34 -6.00
C GLU A 234 -28.03 22.75 -5.43
N LEU A 235 -27.15 23.30 -6.26
CA LEU A 235 -25.79 23.69 -5.85
C LEU A 235 -25.80 24.61 -4.62
N ARG A 236 -26.73 25.57 -4.56
CA ARG A 236 -26.85 26.50 -3.42
C ARG A 236 -27.12 25.78 -2.09
N ASP A 237 -27.87 24.70 -2.11
CA ASP A 237 -28.17 23.92 -0.90
C ASP A 237 -27.00 23.00 -0.55
N VAL A 238 -26.27 22.49 -1.56
CA VAL A 238 -25.00 21.78 -1.35
C VAL A 238 -23.97 22.69 -0.67
N GLU A 239 -23.81 23.94 -1.11
CA GLU A 239 -22.91 24.89 -0.48
C GLU A 239 -23.25 25.15 0.99
N LYS A 240 -24.54 25.34 1.29
CA LYS A 240 -24.99 25.53 2.68
C LYS A 240 -24.68 24.31 3.56
N GLU A 241 -24.88 23.11 3.02
CA GLU A 241 -24.63 21.87 3.74
C GLU A 241 -23.13 21.66 3.98
N LEU A 242 -22.30 21.91 2.97
CA LEU A 242 -20.84 21.86 3.08
C LEU A 242 -20.31 22.89 4.10
N GLU A 243 -20.89 24.08 4.15
CA GLU A 243 -20.52 25.09 5.15
C GLU A 243 -20.89 24.67 6.57
N LYS A 244 -22.05 24.01 6.77
CA LYS A 244 -22.39 23.39 8.06
C LYS A 244 -21.40 22.29 8.43
N ILE A 245 -21.03 21.43 7.49
CA ILE A 245 -20.01 20.39 7.70
C ILE A 245 -18.70 21.03 8.17
N ARG A 246 -18.20 22.01 7.43
CA ARG A 246 -16.97 22.75 7.76
C ARG A 246 -17.00 23.34 9.17
N LEU A 247 -18.08 24.06 9.51
CA LEU A 247 -18.25 24.67 10.82
C LEU A 247 -18.39 23.63 11.94
N THR A 248 -18.96 22.46 11.65
CA THR A 248 -19.08 21.38 12.64
C THR A 248 -17.71 20.73 12.89
N VAL A 249 -16.91 20.53 11.85
CA VAL A 249 -15.52 20.05 12.01
C VAL A 249 -14.70 21.02 12.84
N GLN A 250 -14.81 22.33 12.59
CA GLN A 250 -14.09 23.36 13.35
C GLN A 250 -14.42 23.36 14.85
N LYS A 251 -15.58 22.82 15.26
CA LYS A 251 -15.98 22.68 16.66
C LYS A 251 -15.43 21.43 17.35
N ILE A 252 -14.73 20.57 16.63
CA ILE A 252 -14.13 19.36 17.22
C ILE A 252 -13.07 19.81 18.25
N ASN A 253 -13.26 19.38 19.49
CA ASN A 253 -12.29 19.64 20.57
C ASN A 253 -11.45 18.39 20.84
N ILE A 254 -10.27 18.34 20.27
CA ILE A 254 -9.33 17.23 20.46
C ILE A 254 -8.59 17.34 21.80
N ASN A 255 -8.52 18.52 22.40
CA ASN A 255 -7.84 18.74 23.68
C ASN A 255 -8.43 17.93 24.83
N THR A 256 -9.73 17.58 24.75
CA THR A 256 -10.37 16.68 25.75
C THR A 256 -9.84 15.25 25.69
N LEU A 257 -9.19 14.87 24.61
CA LEU A 257 -8.63 13.53 24.40
C LEU A 257 -7.12 13.46 24.68
N LEU A 258 -6.48 14.61 24.80
CA LEU A 258 -5.03 14.75 24.99
C LEU A 258 -4.79 15.48 26.33
N SER A 259 -4.33 14.74 27.31
CA SER A 259 -4.23 15.19 28.71
C SER A 259 -3.15 16.23 28.97
N ASN A 260 -2.77 17.19 28.14
CA ASN A 260 -1.90 18.33 28.52
C ASN A 260 -1.33 19.17 27.37
N GLU A 261 -1.81 19.07 26.14
CA GLU A 261 -1.25 19.86 25.03
C GLU A 261 -2.34 20.70 24.34
N GLU A 262 -2.07 21.96 24.08
CA GLU A 262 -2.93 22.82 23.27
C GLU A 262 -2.84 22.39 21.79
N VAL A 263 -3.83 21.63 21.33
CA VAL A 263 -3.98 21.30 19.92
C VAL A 263 -4.71 22.44 19.21
N LYS A 264 -4.19 22.84 18.04
CA LYS A 264 -4.85 23.78 17.15
C LYS A 264 -6.21 23.23 16.69
N GLU A 265 -7.13 24.13 16.38
CA GLU A 265 -8.43 23.77 15.77
C GLU A 265 -8.24 22.86 14.55
N VAL A 266 -9.07 21.82 14.45
CA VAL A 266 -9.14 21.00 13.23
C VAL A 266 -10.04 21.70 12.25
N THR A 267 -9.52 21.99 11.05
CA THR A 267 -10.29 22.60 9.97
C THR A 267 -10.19 21.77 8.70
N VAL A 268 -11.11 22.00 7.77
CA VAL A 268 -11.12 21.34 6.47
C VAL A 268 -11.29 22.37 5.35
N SER A 269 -10.54 22.17 4.27
CA SER A 269 -10.75 22.85 3.02
C SER A 269 -11.62 22.00 2.10
N ILE A 270 -12.53 22.61 1.35
CA ILE A 270 -13.56 21.92 0.55
C ILE A 270 -13.58 22.52 -0.84
N GLY A 271 -13.45 21.68 -1.85
CA GLY A 271 -13.68 22.02 -3.25
C GLY A 271 -14.92 21.30 -3.76
N VAL A 272 -15.86 22.01 -4.36
CA VAL A 272 -17.11 21.43 -4.87
C VAL A 272 -17.33 21.74 -6.35
N THR A 273 -17.83 20.76 -7.08
CA THR A 273 -18.28 20.90 -8.47
C THR A 273 -19.68 20.35 -8.63
N HIS A 274 -20.44 20.96 -9.54
CA HIS A 274 -21.79 20.51 -9.90
C HIS A 274 -21.77 19.92 -11.31
N VAL A 275 -22.44 18.78 -11.47
CA VAL A 275 -22.62 18.10 -12.75
C VAL A 275 -24.09 18.16 -13.10
N SER A 276 -24.45 19.13 -13.93
CA SER A 276 -25.85 19.40 -14.34
C SER A 276 -26.19 18.74 -15.66
N THR A 277 -25.23 18.50 -16.54
CA THR A 277 -25.41 17.94 -17.88
C THR A 277 -24.36 16.86 -18.17
N PHE A 278 -24.69 15.97 -19.10
CA PHE A 278 -23.80 14.85 -19.47
C PHE A 278 -22.48 15.29 -20.13
N SER A 279 -22.46 16.45 -20.76
CA SER A 279 -21.24 17.05 -21.33
C SER A 279 -20.20 17.45 -20.27
N ASP A 280 -20.61 17.59 -19.01
CA ASP A 280 -19.74 18.03 -17.91
C ASP A 280 -19.01 16.88 -17.20
N VAL A 281 -19.26 15.63 -17.62
CA VAL A 281 -18.71 14.44 -16.95
C VAL A 281 -17.19 14.31 -17.15
N ASP A 282 -16.67 14.87 -18.24
CA ASP A 282 -15.22 14.75 -18.58
C ASP A 282 -14.40 15.65 -17.70
N ASN A 283 -14.20 15.82 -16.63
CA ASN A 283 -13.30 16.62 -15.80
C ASN A 283 -13.88 17.10 -14.45
N PHE A 284 -15.06 16.60 -14.04
CA PHE A 284 -15.66 17.05 -12.77
C PHE A 284 -14.75 16.78 -11.57
N MET A 285 -14.02 15.65 -11.55
CA MET A 285 -13.03 15.36 -10.51
C MET A 285 -11.92 16.42 -10.49
N LEU A 286 -11.36 16.73 -11.66
CA LEU A 286 -10.31 17.75 -11.78
C LEU A 286 -10.82 19.14 -11.39
N ARG A 287 -12.10 19.47 -11.67
CA ARG A 287 -12.71 20.72 -11.24
C ARG A 287 -12.83 20.80 -9.72
N ALA A 288 -13.29 19.71 -9.08
CA ALA A 288 -13.37 19.65 -7.62
C ALA A 288 -11.98 19.77 -6.98
N ASP A 289 -10.97 19.08 -7.52
CA ASP A 289 -9.59 19.18 -7.05
C ASP A 289 -9.02 20.60 -7.19
N LYS A 290 -9.25 21.26 -8.33
CA LYS A 290 -8.84 22.66 -8.54
C LYS A 290 -9.53 23.61 -7.55
N ALA A 291 -10.81 23.38 -7.26
CA ALA A 291 -11.54 24.18 -6.28
C ALA A 291 -10.97 23.96 -4.86
N LEU A 292 -10.66 22.70 -4.49
CA LEU A 292 -9.99 22.37 -3.23
C LEU A 292 -8.61 23.07 -3.14
N TYR A 293 -7.85 23.03 -4.22
CA TYR A 293 -6.56 23.72 -4.26
C TYR A 293 -6.71 25.22 -4.05
N LYS A 294 -7.69 25.88 -4.74
CA LYS A 294 -8.04 27.29 -4.52
C LYS A 294 -8.43 27.55 -3.04
N ALA A 295 -9.19 26.65 -2.41
CA ALA A 295 -9.55 26.77 -1.00
C ALA A 295 -8.30 26.79 -0.09
N LYS A 296 -7.36 25.89 -0.33
CA LYS A 296 -6.09 25.81 0.40
C LYS A 296 -5.21 27.04 0.20
N GLU A 297 -5.08 27.55 -1.02
CA GLU A 297 -4.27 28.75 -1.31
C GLU A 297 -4.91 30.03 -0.77
N SER A 298 -6.24 30.12 -0.75
CA SER A 298 -6.95 31.31 -0.28
C SER A 298 -7.03 31.44 1.25
N GLY A 299 -6.32 30.60 2.01
CA GLY A 299 -6.22 30.69 3.47
C GLY A 299 -6.91 29.55 4.21
N ARG A 300 -7.29 28.47 3.52
CA ARG A 300 -7.89 27.24 4.08
C ARG A 300 -9.24 27.47 4.78
N ASN A 301 -9.74 26.42 5.47
CA ASN A 301 -10.98 26.46 6.26
C ASN A 301 -12.15 27.13 5.52
N ARG A 302 -12.45 26.68 4.30
CA ARG A 302 -13.49 27.25 3.45
C ARG A 302 -14.01 26.28 2.40
N VAL A 303 -15.18 26.62 1.88
CA VAL A 303 -15.78 26.00 0.71
C VAL A 303 -15.50 26.86 -0.52
N VAL A 304 -15.06 26.22 -1.60
CA VAL A 304 -14.87 26.87 -2.91
C VAL A 304 -15.61 26.07 -3.97
N VAL A 305 -16.44 26.75 -4.73
CA VAL A 305 -17.14 26.16 -5.88
C VAL A 305 -16.25 26.27 -7.12
N SER A 306 -16.21 25.21 -7.92
CA SER A 306 -15.53 25.26 -9.22
C SER A 306 -16.31 26.13 -10.19
N ASP A 307 -15.60 26.93 -10.95
CA ASP A 307 -16.14 27.61 -12.13
C ASP A 307 -16.57 26.62 -13.18
#